data_591c4f71e2a0101c2ec781f0b0713669
#
_entry.id   591c4f71e2a0101c2ec781f0b0713669
#
_cell.length_a   1.000
_cell.length_b   1.000
_cell.length_c   1.000
_cell.angle_alpha   90.00
_cell.angle_beta   90.00
_cell.angle_gamma   90.00
#
_symmetry.space_group_name_H-M   'P 1'
#
loop_
_entity.id
_entity.type
_entity.pdbx_description
1 polymer ?
#
loop_
_entity_poly.entity_id
_entity_poly.type
_entity_poly.pdbx_seq_one_letter_code
_entity_poly.pdbx_strand_id
1 'polypeptide(L)'
;MSTVVIAGRYRVEGRLGFGGMSTVHLGLDERLERQVAVKLLAEHLAEDPTFVSRFQREAQAAARLVHPNIVQVFDSGQDESTGQYFIVMEYIEGQSCAEILRDDGWVEVDEAIAIIDQACEGLHYAHRHGVVHRDVKPGNLLRSREGEVKLADFGIAKATEQSSITQVGSVLGTAAYLAPEQARGEEAGPRADLYALGVVTYQLISGRLPYEASSLTELALKQQQEAPPLLDTLVAAVRPELAEAVAISLALDPGERYQTAREMGRALSDGTHGIAPGERPGAAREAPATEATSVLSAGRRASSRAPEHGATAVTPRRPRSGPPRHRAAMAAEPGSPAANGARRRRSRLVPALLAVLALVIAVVAVVVITAPSTTKVTLRNVVYSDVQQASSALKQLVAENTK
;
A
#
# COMPACT_ATOMS: atom_id res chain seq x y z
N MET A 1 -6.30 33.64 25.20
CA MET A 1 -6.62 32.34 24.58
C MET A 1 -6.46 31.28 25.64
N SER A 2 -7.47 30.47 25.93
CA SER A 2 -7.34 29.39 26.92
C SER A 2 -6.33 28.38 26.41
N THR A 3 -5.29 28.12 27.16
CA THR A 3 -4.29 27.09 26.83
C THR A 3 -4.95 25.73 27.02
N VAL A 4 -5.05 24.94 25.97
CA VAL A 4 -5.61 23.58 26.03
C VAL A 4 -4.50 22.64 26.50
N VAL A 5 -4.74 21.91 27.60
CA VAL A 5 -3.83 20.89 28.13
C VAL A 5 -4.52 19.54 28.03
N ILE A 6 -3.95 18.61 27.29
CA ILE A 6 -4.47 17.25 27.09
C ILE A 6 -3.87 16.33 28.14
N ALA A 7 -4.72 15.50 28.76
CA ALA A 7 -4.38 14.55 29.82
C ALA A 7 -3.59 15.19 31.00
N GLY A 8 -3.82 16.49 31.25
CA GLY A 8 -3.11 17.22 32.33
C GLY A 8 -1.59 17.29 32.15
N ARG A 9 -1.09 17.07 30.94
CA ARG A 9 0.34 16.94 30.65
C ARG A 9 0.81 17.60 29.36
N TYR A 10 0.03 17.51 28.29
CA TYR A 10 0.45 17.94 26.97
C TYR A 10 -0.21 19.27 26.63
N ARG A 11 0.53 20.35 26.73
CA ARG A 11 0.05 21.69 26.41
C ARG A 11 0.09 21.90 24.88
N VAL A 12 -1.08 22.14 24.30
CA VAL A 12 -1.22 22.39 22.86
C VAL A 12 -0.80 23.84 22.55
N GLU A 13 0.12 24.01 21.61
CA GLU A 13 0.69 25.32 21.25
C GLU A 13 0.23 25.80 19.88
N GLY A 14 0.35 24.98 18.85
CA GLY A 14 0.04 25.34 17.49
C GLY A 14 -0.48 24.17 16.65
N ARG A 15 -1.12 24.44 15.53
CA ARG A 15 -1.56 23.40 14.61
C ARG A 15 -0.48 23.12 13.58
N LEU A 16 -0.05 21.87 13.45
CA LEU A 16 0.90 21.38 12.45
C LEU A 16 0.20 20.90 11.18
N GLY A 17 -0.99 20.25 11.34
CA GLY A 17 -1.70 19.70 10.19
C GLY A 17 -3.16 19.35 10.52
N PHE A 18 -3.93 19.08 9.48
CA PHE A 18 -5.28 18.54 9.63
C PHE A 18 -5.55 17.48 8.57
N GLY A 19 -6.38 16.51 8.90
CA GLY A 19 -6.87 15.48 8.00
C GLY A 19 -8.36 15.25 8.21
N GLY A 20 -8.97 14.39 7.42
CA GLY A 20 -10.41 14.11 7.51
C GLY A 20 -10.85 13.52 8.86
N MET A 21 -9.95 12.83 9.56
CA MET A 21 -10.27 12.14 10.83
C MET A 21 -9.57 12.72 12.05
N SER A 22 -8.54 13.53 11.88
CA SER A 22 -7.73 14.04 12.99
C SER A 22 -7.05 15.35 12.68
N THR A 23 -6.66 16.07 13.73
CA THR A 23 -5.77 17.24 13.66
C THR A 23 -4.48 16.93 14.39
N VAL A 24 -3.36 17.44 13.87
CA VAL A 24 -2.04 17.31 14.52
C VAL A 24 -1.59 18.68 14.99
N HIS A 25 -1.17 18.74 16.23
CA HIS A 25 -0.74 19.96 16.89
C HIS A 25 0.69 19.84 17.42
N LEU A 26 1.43 20.95 17.38
CA LEU A 26 2.61 21.10 18.20
C LEU A 26 2.17 21.23 19.65
N GLY A 27 2.83 20.51 20.53
CA GLY A 27 2.58 20.58 21.97
C GLY A 27 3.87 20.52 22.77
N LEU A 28 3.78 20.87 24.03
CA LEU A 28 4.83 20.72 25.01
C LEU A 28 4.43 19.64 26.02
N ASP A 29 5.25 18.61 26.17
CA ASP A 29 5.17 17.69 27.31
C ASP A 29 5.70 18.42 28.54
N GLU A 30 4.82 18.98 29.38
CA GLU A 30 5.20 19.79 30.54
C GLU A 30 5.95 18.99 31.63
N ARG A 31 5.83 17.65 31.59
CA ARG A 31 6.54 16.78 32.53
C ARG A 31 8.00 16.54 32.14
N LEU A 32 8.27 16.42 30.83
CA LEU A 32 9.60 16.13 30.28
C LEU A 32 10.24 17.36 29.61
N GLU A 33 9.56 18.50 29.59
CA GLU A 33 10.00 19.77 29.02
C GLU A 33 10.49 19.66 27.58
N ARG A 34 9.75 18.85 26.76
CA ARG A 34 10.10 18.63 25.34
C ARG A 34 8.93 18.88 24.40
N GLN A 35 9.23 19.32 23.20
CA GLN A 35 8.24 19.41 22.13
C GLN A 35 7.78 18.04 21.67
N VAL A 36 6.50 17.92 21.37
CA VAL A 36 5.83 16.72 20.89
C VAL A 36 4.81 17.09 19.82
N ALA A 37 4.48 16.14 18.95
CA ALA A 37 3.31 16.24 18.09
C ALA A 37 2.13 15.53 18.77
N VAL A 38 1.00 16.23 18.87
CA VAL A 38 -0.23 15.71 19.49
C VAL A 38 -1.29 15.57 18.41
N LYS A 39 -1.63 14.31 18.07
CA LYS A 39 -2.70 13.99 17.13
C LYS A 39 -3.99 13.78 17.90
N LEU A 40 -5.02 14.56 17.54
CA LEU A 40 -6.33 14.53 18.17
C LEU A 40 -7.37 13.98 17.19
N LEU A 41 -8.19 13.01 17.63
CA LEU A 41 -9.31 12.51 16.86
C LEU A 41 -10.36 13.64 16.71
N ALA A 42 -10.95 13.80 15.54
CA ALA A 42 -11.99 14.81 15.34
C ALA A 42 -13.21 14.52 16.24
N GLU A 43 -13.75 15.54 16.92
CA GLU A 43 -14.82 15.42 17.91
C GLU A 43 -16.05 14.67 17.35
N HIS A 44 -16.46 14.99 16.13
CA HIS A 44 -17.61 14.35 15.47
C HIS A 44 -17.41 12.85 15.18
N LEU A 45 -16.18 12.33 15.29
CA LEU A 45 -15.85 10.90 15.10
C LEU A 45 -15.62 10.20 16.44
N ALA A 46 -15.50 10.93 17.54
CA ALA A 46 -15.26 10.37 18.87
C ALA A 46 -16.46 9.57 19.42
N GLU A 47 -17.65 9.79 18.87
CA GLU A 47 -18.89 9.06 19.22
C GLU A 47 -19.03 7.72 18.45
N ASP A 48 -18.29 7.53 17.33
CA ASP A 48 -18.34 6.30 16.54
C ASP A 48 -17.23 5.33 17.00
N PRO A 49 -17.61 4.19 17.63
CA PRO A 49 -16.64 3.19 18.11
C PRO A 49 -15.69 2.67 17.03
N THR A 50 -16.12 2.72 15.77
CA THR A 50 -15.30 2.26 14.63
C THR A 50 -14.10 3.16 14.44
N PHE A 51 -14.29 4.48 14.44
CA PHE A 51 -13.19 5.44 14.30
C PHE A 51 -12.28 5.45 15.54
N VAL A 52 -12.85 5.37 16.74
CA VAL A 52 -12.09 5.26 17.97
C VAL A 52 -11.20 4.01 17.97
N SER A 53 -11.77 2.86 17.64
CA SER A 53 -11.01 1.60 17.55
C SER A 53 -9.89 1.66 16.51
N ARG A 54 -10.11 2.31 15.37
CA ARG A 54 -9.10 2.52 14.33
C ARG A 54 -7.96 3.40 14.85
N PHE A 55 -8.28 4.53 15.45
CA PHE A 55 -7.32 5.47 16.02
C PHE A 55 -6.43 4.82 17.08
N GLN A 56 -7.02 4.01 17.96
CA GLN A 56 -6.29 3.26 18.98
C GLN A 56 -5.40 2.17 18.38
N ARG A 57 -5.86 1.44 17.35
CA ARG A 57 -5.04 0.42 16.67
C ARG A 57 -3.85 1.03 15.96
N GLU A 58 -4.02 2.19 15.33
CA GLU A 58 -2.94 2.94 14.71
C GLU A 58 -1.86 3.28 15.75
N ALA A 59 -2.26 3.86 16.90
CA ALA A 59 -1.35 4.15 17.99
C ALA A 59 -0.60 2.91 18.48
N GLN A 60 -1.33 1.81 18.75
CA GLN A 60 -0.75 0.56 19.26
C GLN A 60 0.25 -0.09 18.31
N ALA A 61 -0.01 -0.02 17.02
CA ALA A 61 0.89 -0.61 16.04
C ALA A 61 2.14 0.24 15.82
N ALA A 62 1.98 1.57 15.72
CA ALA A 62 3.11 2.50 15.61
C ALA A 62 3.99 2.49 16.87
N ALA A 63 3.40 2.37 18.07
CA ALA A 63 4.14 2.31 19.34
C ALA A 63 5.10 1.12 19.48
N ARG A 64 4.88 0.05 18.70
CA ARG A 64 5.76 -1.13 18.69
C ARG A 64 6.99 -0.95 17.80
N LEU A 65 7.02 0.08 16.96
CA LEU A 65 8.09 0.33 16.00
C LEU A 65 9.06 1.36 16.59
N VAL A 66 10.31 0.96 16.80
CA VAL A 66 11.40 1.83 17.26
C VAL A 66 12.51 1.82 16.23
N HIS A 67 12.56 2.85 15.38
CA HIS A 67 13.53 2.93 14.29
C HIS A 67 13.83 4.41 13.97
N PRO A 68 15.06 4.78 13.61
CA PRO A 68 15.40 6.16 13.27
C PRO A 68 14.52 6.75 12.17
N ASN A 69 14.10 5.97 11.20
CA ASN A 69 13.27 6.41 10.08
C ASN A 69 11.77 6.18 10.29
N ILE A 70 11.31 6.07 11.54
CA ILE A 70 9.89 5.97 11.89
C ILE A 70 9.62 6.96 13.04
N VAL A 71 8.55 7.74 12.91
CA VAL A 71 8.10 8.66 13.97
C VAL A 71 7.72 7.84 15.21
N GLN A 72 8.37 8.11 16.34
CA GLN A 72 8.15 7.40 17.57
C GLN A 72 6.86 7.83 18.26
N VAL A 73 5.98 6.89 18.60
CA VAL A 73 4.82 7.13 19.46
C VAL A 73 5.27 7.05 20.92
N PHE A 74 4.90 8.06 21.71
CA PHE A 74 5.27 8.16 23.12
C PHE A 74 4.12 7.82 24.06
N ASP A 75 2.88 8.20 23.68
CA ASP A 75 1.70 8.04 24.53
C ASP A 75 0.42 8.04 23.69
N SER A 76 -0.64 7.46 24.20
CA SER A 76 -1.97 7.54 23.60
C SER A 76 -3.05 7.28 24.66
N GLY A 77 -4.19 7.92 24.52
CA GLY A 77 -5.27 7.75 25.47
C GLY A 77 -6.50 8.57 25.14
N GLN A 78 -7.35 8.71 26.15
CA GLN A 78 -8.49 9.61 26.15
C GLN A 78 -8.32 10.59 27.32
N ASP A 79 -8.46 11.86 27.04
CA ASP A 79 -8.48 12.91 28.06
C ASP A 79 -9.76 12.79 28.89
N GLU A 80 -9.63 12.59 30.20
CA GLU A 80 -10.76 12.38 31.10
C GLU A 80 -11.64 13.63 31.22
N SER A 81 -11.07 14.82 31.05
CA SER A 81 -11.78 16.08 31.22
C SER A 81 -12.62 16.49 30.03
N THR A 82 -12.14 16.15 28.80
CA THR A 82 -12.78 16.56 27.54
C THR A 82 -13.37 15.39 26.76
N GLY A 83 -12.99 14.15 27.09
CA GLY A 83 -13.33 12.96 26.30
C GLY A 83 -12.51 12.83 25.01
N GLN A 84 -11.54 13.72 24.75
CA GLN A 84 -10.75 13.80 23.54
C GLN A 84 -9.77 12.63 23.43
N TYR A 85 -9.82 11.86 22.34
CA TYR A 85 -8.80 10.83 22.06
C TYR A 85 -7.55 11.47 21.46
N PHE A 86 -6.37 11.04 21.93
CA PHE A 86 -5.09 11.61 21.52
C PHE A 86 -4.01 10.54 21.30
N ILE A 87 -3.04 10.86 20.44
CA ILE A 87 -1.76 10.17 20.27
C ILE A 87 -0.67 11.23 20.41
N VAL A 88 0.32 10.97 21.25
CA VAL A 88 1.51 11.82 21.42
C VAL A 88 2.68 11.13 20.75
N MET A 89 3.36 11.86 19.87
CA MET A 89 4.47 11.32 19.09
C MET A 89 5.61 12.32 18.97
N GLU A 90 6.71 11.85 18.48
CA GLU A 90 7.90 12.63 18.16
C GLU A 90 7.54 13.81 17.26
N TYR A 91 7.95 15.00 17.65
CA TYR A 91 7.87 16.17 16.80
C TYR A 91 9.11 16.24 15.92
N ILE A 92 8.92 16.35 14.62
CA ILE A 92 10.01 16.50 13.65
C ILE A 92 10.06 17.96 13.23
N GLU A 93 11.15 18.64 13.62
CA GLU A 93 11.39 20.02 13.19
C GLU A 93 11.90 20.03 11.76
N GLY A 94 11.00 20.26 10.80
CA GLY A 94 11.31 20.18 9.38
C GLY A 94 10.06 20.35 8.52
N GLN A 95 10.06 19.68 7.36
CA GLN A 95 8.98 19.72 6.38
C GLN A 95 8.59 18.31 5.95
N SER A 96 7.34 18.13 5.58
CA SER A 96 6.93 16.94 4.84
C SER A 96 7.38 17.02 3.38
N CYS A 97 7.58 15.88 2.73
CA CYS A 97 7.84 15.86 1.29
C CYS A 97 6.72 16.50 0.47
N ALA A 98 5.49 16.54 1.01
CA ALA A 98 4.38 17.26 0.36
C ALA A 98 4.55 18.77 0.41
N GLU A 99 5.13 19.30 1.49
CA GLU A 99 5.47 20.72 1.59
C GLU A 99 6.63 21.07 0.69
N ILE A 100 7.67 20.23 0.62
CA ILE A 100 8.78 20.39 -0.30
C ILE A 100 8.29 20.43 -1.76
N LEU A 101 7.44 19.46 -2.16
CA LEU A 101 6.86 19.43 -3.50
C LEU A 101 5.98 20.65 -3.82
N ARG A 102 5.27 21.18 -2.83
CA ARG A 102 4.43 22.38 -3.01
C ARG A 102 5.29 23.63 -3.18
N ASP A 103 6.37 23.74 -2.43
CA ASP A 103 7.20 24.94 -2.35
C ASP A 103 8.25 24.96 -3.49
N ASP A 104 8.88 23.83 -3.81
CA ASP A 104 9.97 23.71 -4.78
C ASP A 104 9.53 23.03 -6.10
N GLY A 105 8.42 22.31 -6.10
CA GLY A 105 7.86 21.60 -7.25
C GLY A 105 8.47 20.22 -7.49
N TRP A 106 9.75 20.03 -7.25
CA TRP A 106 10.49 18.79 -7.43
C TRP A 106 11.76 18.81 -6.55
N VAL A 107 12.47 17.68 -6.49
CA VAL A 107 13.69 17.50 -5.68
C VAL A 107 14.81 16.98 -6.59
N GLU A 108 16.05 17.43 -6.37
CA GLU A 108 17.24 16.91 -7.07
C GLU A 108 17.34 15.37 -6.91
N VAL A 109 17.83 14.69 -7.96
CA VAL A 109 17.82 13.22 -8.03
C VAL A 109 18.50 12.58 -6.83
N ASP A 110 19.71 13.02 -6.50
CA ASP A 110 20.49 12.43 -5.41
C ASP A 110 19.84 12.67 -4.05
N GLU A 111 19.24 13.84 -3.85
CA GLU A 111 18.49 14.19 -2.65
C GLU A 111 17.19 13.38 -2.54
N ALA A 112 16.44 13.24 -3.64
CA ALA A 112 15.25 12.43 -3.69
C ALA A 112 15.55 10.97 -3.33
N ILE A 113 16.63 10.41 -3.89
CA ILE A 113 17.03 9.03 -3.59
C ILE A 113 17.50 8.88 -2.14
N ALA A 114 18.20 9.87 -1.57
CA ALA A 114 18.58 9.85 -0.16
C ALA A 114 17.36 9.90 0.79
N ILE A 115 16.28 10.60 0.42
CA ILE A 115 15.00 10.59 1.14
C ILE A 115 14.36 9.21 1.06
N ILE A 116 14.28 8.64 -0.14
CA ILE A 116 13.61 7.37 -0.39
C ILE A 116 14.37 6.19 0.22
N ASP A 117 15.70 6.19 0.24
CA ASP A 117 16.50 5.13 0.88
C ASP A 117 16.21 5.05 2.38
N GLN A 118 16.14 6.19 3.06
CA GLN A 118 15.76 6.24 4.47
C GLN A 118 14.32 5.75 4.70
N ALA A 119 13.38 6.13 3.83
CA ALA A 119 12.01 5.60 3.87
C ALA A 119 11.97 4.08 3.65
N CYS A 120 12.80 3.56 2.75
CA CYS A 120 12.95 2.12 2.53
C CYS A 120 13.44 1.39 3.78
N GLU A 121 14.41 1.92 4.52
CA GLU A 121 14.88 1.31 5.77
C GLU A 121 13.77 1.29 6.84
N GLY A 122 13.01 2.38 6.98
CA GLY A 122 11.85 2.44 7.87
C GLY A 122 10.76 1.42 7.50
N LEU A 123 10.37 1.36 6.22
CA LEU A 123 9.39 0.38 5.73
C LEU A 123 9.89 -1.06 5.89
N HIS A 124 11.18 -1.32 5.58
CA HIS A 124 11.76 -2.64 5.75
C HIS A 124 11.68 -3.11 7.20
N TYR A 125 11.98 -2.21 8.14
CA TYR A 125 11.86 -2.50 9.56
C TYR A 125 10.41 -2.80 9.95
N ALA A 126 9.45 -1.97 9.55
CA ALA A 126 8.03 -2.16 9.85
C ALA A 126 7.50 -3.49 9.28
N HIS A 127 7.80 -3.81 8.02
CA HIS A 127 7.38 -5.03 7.35
C HIS A 127 7.91 -6.28 8.06
N ARG A 128 9.15 -6.26 8.53
CA ARG A 128 9.73 -7.36 9.31
C ARG A 128 9.06 -7.56 10.67
N HIS A 129 8.40 -6.52 11.20
CA HIS A 129 7.62 -6.60 12.44
C HIS A 129 6.12 -6.85 12.18
N GLY A 130 5.75 -7.22 10.93
CA GLY A 130 4.38 -7.54 10.56
C GLY A 130 3.47 -6.32 10.41
N VAL A 131 4.04 -5.11 10.31
CA VAL A 131 3.28 -3.86 10.14
C VAL A 131 3.42 -3.38 8.70
N VAL A 132 2.30 -3.21 8.00
CA VAL A 132 2.21 -2.61 6.66
C VAL A 132 1.69 -1.19 6.82
N HIS A 133 2.31 -0.22 6.14
CA HIS A 133 2.01 1.20 6.31
C HIS A 133 0.65 1.59 5.70
N ARG A 134 0.36 1.13 4.47
CA ARG A 134 -0.91 1.30 3.73
C ARG A 134 -1.30 2.74 3.36
N ASP A 135 -0.54 3.74 3.74
CA ASP A 135 -0.78 5.16 3.42
C ASP A 135 0.54 5.91 3.13
N VAL A 136 1.45 5.29 2.39
CA VAL A 136 2.69 5.95 1.97
C VAL A 136 2.35 7.03 0.96
N LYS A 137 2.74 8.27 1.30
CA LYS A 137 2.53 9.48 0.47
C LYS A 137 3.48 10.59 0.92
N PRO A 138 3.72 11.63 0.12
CA PRO A 138 4.66 12.70 0.49
C PRO A 138 4.35 13.38 1.83
N GLY A 139 3.06 13.51 2.19
CA GLY A 139 2.67 14.12 3.47
C GLY A 139 3.03 13.30 4.71
N ASN A 140 3.31 12.00 4.54
CA ASN A 140 3.68 11.09 5.62
C ASN A 140 5.19 10.80 5.66
N LEU A 141 5.99 11.42 4.80
CA LEU A 141 7.45 11.41 4.82
C LEU A 141 7.91 12.78 5.37
N LEU A 142 8.36 12.80 6.61
CA LEU A 142 8.82 14.00 7.30
C LEU A 142 10.34 14.07 7.22
N ARG A 143 10.89 15.16 6.70
CA ARG A 143 12.32 15.42 6.64
C ARG A 143 12.70 16.48 7.67
N SER A 144 13.60 16.14 8.60
CA SER A 144 14.12 17.08 9.58
C SER A 144 15.04 18.10 8.92
N ARG A 145 15.39 19.15 9.67
CA ARG A 145 16.37 20.15 9.21
C ARG A 145 17.76 19.58 8.99
N GLU A 146 18.09 18.50 9.72
CA GLU A 146 19.35 17.78 9.61
C GLU A 146 19.37 16.78 8.44
N GLY A 147 18.24 16.60 7.74
CA GLY A 147 18.10 15.69 6.60
C GLY A 147 17.69 14.26 6.98
N GLU A 148 17.36 14.01 8.24
CA GLU A 148 16.76 12.73 8.64
C GLU A 148 15.33 12.62 8.13
N VAL A 149 14.97 11.46 7.58
CA VAL A 149 13.61 11.19 7.09
C VAL A 149 12.92 10.19 7.98
N LYS A 150 11.67 10.49 8.35
CA LYS A 150 10.85 9.63 9.19
C LYS A 150 9.46 9.42 8.59
N LEU A 151 9.03 8.15 8.58
CA LEU A 151 7.68 7.75 8.22
C LEU A 151 6.72 8.06 9.36
N ALA A 152 5.64 8.76 9.05
CA ALA A 152 4.56 9.10 9.99
C ALA A 152 3.24 8.46 9.55
N ASP A 153 2.28 8.35 10.46
CA ASP A 153 0.90 7.96 10.18
C ASP A 153 0.75 6.61 9.48
N PHE A 154 1.11 5.51 10.19
CA PHE A 154 0.86 4.14 9.72
C PHE A 154 -0.64 3.89 9.58
N GLY A 155 -1.13 3.81 8.34
CA GLY A 155 -2.56 3.76 7.96
C GLY A 155 -3.25 2.42 8.24
N ILE A 156 -3.04 1.83 9.41
CA ILE A 156 -3.62 0.54 9.83
C ILE A 156 -5.14 0.58 9.83
N ALA A 157 -5.70 1.77 10.01
CA ALA A 157 -7.14 2.03 9.98
C ALA A 157 -7.78 1.86 8.57
N LYS A 158 -7.02 2.02 7.50
CA LYS A 158 -7.51 1.95 6.11
C LYS A 158 -7.78 0.51 5.62
N ALA A 159 -7.30 -0.51 6.31
CA ALA A 159 -7.48 -1.90 5.92
C ALA A 159 -8.94 -2.38 5.92
N THR A 160 -9.85 -1.66 6.57
CA THR A 160 -11.27 -2.01 6.73
C THR A 160 -12.21 -1.11 5.93
N GLU A 161 -11.69 -0.14 5.17
CA GLU A 161 -12.49 0.85 4.44
C GLU A 161 -12.86 0.46 3.00
N GLN A 162 -13.07 -0.79 2.70
CA GLN A 162 -13.63 -1.19 1.39
C GLN A 162 -15.02 -0.56 1.09
N SER A 163 -15.66 0.07 2.08
CA SER A 163 -17.05 0.58 1.95
C SER A 163 -17.19 2.11 1.90
N SER A 164 -16.14 2.91 2.11
CA SER A 164 -16.28 4.38 2.26
C SER A 164 -15.41 5.25 1.34
N ILE A 165 -14.98 4.70 0.20
CA ILE A 165 -14.22 5.46 -0.83
C ILE A 165 -15.09 6.54 -1.53
N THR A 166 -16.29 6.83 -1.05
CA THR A 166 -17.28 7.68 -1.73
C THR A 166 -17.38 9.12 -1.24
N GLN A 167 -16.52 9.61 -0.35
CA GLN A 167 -16.53 11.04 -0.01
C GLN A 167 -15.66 11.85 -0.98
N VAL A 168 -16.37 12.53 -1.86
CA VAL A 168 -15.88 13.35 -2.98
C VAL A 168 -15.07 14.56 -2.47
N GLY A 169 -13.84 14.72 -2.99
CA GLY A 169 -13.08 15.98 -2.93
C GLY A 169 -11.69 15.90 -2.28
N SER A 170 -11.52 15.34 -1.07
CA SER A 170 -10.20 15.17 -0.44
C SER A 170 -9.55 13.80 -0.75
N VAL A 171 -10.32 12.90 -1.34
CA VAL A 171 -9.95 11.52 -1.65
C VAL A 171 -9.02 11.43 -2.85
N LEU A 172 -9.13 12.35 -3.82
CA LEU A 172 -8.40 12.25 -5.08
C LEU A 172 -6.88 12.39 -4.89
N GLY A 173 -6.43 13.32 -4.03
CA GLY A 173 -5.00 13.52 -3.77
C GLY A 173 -4.31 12.32 -3.15
N THR A 174 -4.97 11.64 -2.20
CA THR A 174 -4.43 10.42 -1.55
C THR A 174 -4.56 9.19 -2.45
N ALA A 175 -5.56 9.16 -3.31
CA ALA A 175 -5.81 8.04 -4.22
C ALA A 175 -4.69 7.84 -5.26
N ALA A 176 -3.99 8.90 -5.63
CA ALA A 176 -2.89 8.83 -6.59
C ALA A 176 -1.74 7.89 -6.19
N TYR A 177 -1.60 7.60 -4.89
CA TYR A 177 -0.58 6.71 -4.34
C TYR A 177 -1.09 5.28 -4.08
N LEU A 178 -2.38 5.00 -4.30
CA LEU A 178 -2.94 3.67 -4.08
C LEU A 178 -2.36 2.67 -5.07
N ALA A 179 -1.89 1.54 -4.54
CA ALA A 179 -1.49 0.42 -5.38
C ALA A 179 -2.72 -0.17 -6.11
N PRO A 180 -2.52 -0.74 -7.33
CA PRO A 180 -3.62 -1.29 -8.11
C PRO A 180 -4.48 -2.31 -7.38
N GLU A 181 -3.88 -3.17 -6.54
CA GLU A 181 -4.59 -4.13 -5.69
C GLU A 181 -5.45 -3.43 -4.64
N GLN A 182 -4.98 -2.32 -4.06
CA GLN A 182 -5.77 -1.52 -3.12
C GLN A 182 -6.97 -0.85 -3.82
N ALA A 183 -6.76 -0.33 -5.03
CA ALA A 183 -7.83 0.28 -5.82
C ALA A 183 -8.91 -0.75 -6.21
N ARG A 184 -8.55 -2.03 -6.36
CA ARG A 184 -9.49 -3.15 -6.59
C ARG A 184 -10.12 -3.69 -5.30
N GLY A 185 -9.72 -3.18 -4.13
CA GLY A 185 -10.23 -3.67 -2.84
C GLY A 185 -9.64 -5.02 -2.42
N GLU A 186 -8.52 -5.42 -3.00
CA GLU A 186 -7.77 -6.62 -2.64
C GLU A 186 -6.93 -6.39 -1.38
N GLU A 187 -6.43 -7.45 -0.77
CA GLU A 187 -5.60 -7.33 0.44
C GLU A 187 -4.25 -6.68 0.12
N ALA A 188 -3.99 -5.53 0.75
CA ALA A 188 -2.74 -4.80 0.60
C ALA A 188 -1.66 -5.34 1.53
N GLY A 189 -0.62 -5.91 0.94
CA GLY A 189 0.59 -6.37 1.64
C GLY A 189 1.73 -5.35 1.60
N PRO A 190 2.94 -5.74 2.06
CA PRO A 190 4.14 -4.90 2.01
C PRO A 190 4.47 -4.31 0.64
N ARG A 191 4.17 -5.03 -0.44
CA ARG A 191 4.43 -4.58 -1.81
C ARG A 191 3.52 -3.44 -2.28
N ALA A 192 2.37 -3.21 -1.62
CA ALA A 192 1.56 -2.02 -1.84
C ALA A 192 2.27 -0.75 -1.36
N ASP A 193 2.99 -0.82 -0.23
CA ASP A 193 3.82 0.29 0.25
C ASP A 193 4.97 0.60 -0.71
N LEU A 194 5.57 -0.44 -1.34
CA LEU A 194 6.64 -0.25 -2.32
C LEU A 194 6.15 0.43 -3.59
N TYR A 195 4.93 0.08 -4.04
CA TYR A 195 4.29 0.79 -5.15
C TYR A 195 4.06 2.27 -4.80
N ALA A 196 3.45 2.53 -3.66
CA ALA A 196 3.18 3.89 -3.19
C ALA A 196 4.49 4.70 -3.04
N LEU A 197 5.56 4.09 -2.52
CA LEU A 197 6.87 4.72 -2.42
C LEU A 197 7.49 4.96 -3.82
N GLY A 198 7.24 4.07 -4.78
CA GLY A 198 7.59 4.27 -6.20
C GLY A 198 6.91 5.49 -6.81
N VAL A 199 5.61 5.67 -6.51
CA VAL A 199 4.87 6.89 -6.93
C VAL A 199 5.45 8.15 -6.29
N VAL A 200 5.82 8.10 -4.99
CA VAL A 200 6.47 9.21 -4.30
C VAL A 200 7.84 9.52 -4.93
N THR A 201 8.64 8.49 -5.22
CA THR A 201 9.95 8.65 -5.89
C THR A 201 9.79 9.34 -7.24
N TYR A 202 8.85 8.84 -8.05
CA TYR A 202 8.55 9.42 -9.35
C TYR A 202 8.17 10.90 -9.23
N GLN A 203 7.30 11.23 -8.28
CA GLN A 203 6.83 12.60 -8.08
C GLN A 203 7.92 13.51 -7.52
N LEU A 204 8.73 13.07 -6.57
CA LEU A 204 9.84 13.88 -6.04
C LEU A 204 10.81 14.28 -7.15
N ILE A 205 11.15 13.36 -8.05
CA ILE A 205 12.14 13.61 -9.11
C ILE A 205 11.53 14.41 -10.27
N SER A 206 10.29 14.10 -10.70
CA SER A 206 9.70 14.70 -11.91
C SER A 206 8.77 15.87 -11.63
N GLY A 207 8.37 16.10 -10.37
CA GLY A 207 7.31 17.05 -10.01
C GLY A 207 5.91 16.61 -10.45
N ARG A 208 5.74 15.41 -11.03
CA ARG A 208 4.48 14.92 -11.62
C ARG A 208 4.12 13.55 -11.07
N LEU A 209 2.84 13.26 -11.03
CA LEU A 209 2.35 11.91 -10.77
C LEU A 209 2.57 11.01 -12.00
N PRO A 210 2.84 9.70 -11.81
CA PRO A 210 2.93 8.76 -12.95
C PRO A 210 1.63 8.65 -13.73
N TYR A 211 0.49 8.85 -13.03
CA TYR A 211 -0.85 8.89 -13.64
C TYR A 211 -1.62 10.09 -13.09
N GLU A 212 -2.03 10.98 -13.97
CA GLU A 212 -2.94 12.07 -13.64
C GLU A 212 -4.37 11.60 -13.92
N ALA A 213 -5.23 11.59 -12.91
CA ALA A 213 -6.61 11.14 -13.01
C ALA A 213 -7.55 12.03 -12.21
N SER A 214 -8.78 12.23 -12.71
CA SER A 214 -9.82 13.00 -12.04
C SER A 214 -10.73 12.15 -11.15
N SER A 215 -10.59 10.81 -11.21
CA SER A 215 -11.37 9.87 -10.43
C SER A 215 -10.58 8.56 -10.19
N LEU A 216 -10.99 7.80 -9.15
CA LEU A 216 -10.45 6.46 -8.89
C LEU A 216 -10.65 5.50 -10.07
N THR A 217 -11.79 5.59 -10.73
CA THR A 217 -12.09 4.74 -11.88
C THR A 217 -11.17 5.07 -13.06
N GLU A 218 -10.91 6.34 -13.30
CA GLU A 218 -9.97 6.79 -14.33
C GLU A 218 -8.53 6.35 -13.98
N LEU A 219 -8.14 6.52 -12.71
CA LEU A 219 -6.83 6.07 -12.24
C LEU A 219 -6.64 4.56 -12.47
N ALA A 220 -7.60 3.74 -12.03
CA ALA A 220 -7.54 2.29 -12.19
C ALA A 220 -7.51 1.89 -13.69
N LEU A 221 -8.23 2.61 -14.55
CA LEU A 221 -8.22 2.37 -15.99
C LEU A 221 -6.87 2.71 -16.60
N LYS A 222 -6.30 3.88 -16.28
CA LYS A 222 -4.96 4.28 -16.75
C LYS A 222 -3.88 3.33 -16.30
N GLN A 223 -3.89 2.94 -15.01
CA GLN A 223 -2.96 1.94 -14.50
C GLN A 223 -3.00 0.62 -15.28
N GLN A 224 -4.18 0.20 -15.78
CA GLN A 224 -4.32 -1.05 -16.53
C GLN A 224 -3.96 -0.94 -18.01
N GLN A 225 -4.10 0.24 -18.61
CA GLN A 225 -3.97 0.44 -20.06
C GLN A 225 -2.67 1.10 -20.48
N GLU A 226 -2.01 1.81 -19.60
CA GLU A 226 -0.87 2.66 -19.91
C GLU A 226 0.29 2.37 -18.96
N ALA A 227 1.50 2.30 -19.49
CA ALA A 227 2.70 2.39 -18.67
C ALA A 227 3.02 3.87 -18.42
N PRO A 228 3.45 4.26 -17.20
CA PRO A 228 3.85 5.64 -16.95
C PRO A 228 5.10 5.97 -17.79
N PRO A 229 5.27 7.23 -18.23
CA PRO A 229 6.49 7.65 -18.90
C PRO A 229 7.73 7.32 -18.03
N LEU A 230 8.81 6.83 -18.65
CA LEU A 230 10.05 6.61 -17.93
C LEU A 230 10.66 7.94 -17.48
N LEU A 231 11.23 7.96 -16.28
CA LEU A 231 11.77 9.19 -15.67
C LEU A 231 12.89 9.83 -16.49
N ASP A 232 13.73 9.03 -17.13
CA ASP A 232 14.82 9.51 -18.01
C ASP A 232 14.33 10.25 -19.26
N THR A 233 13.08 10.01 -19.67
CA THR A 233 12.43 10.76 -20.75
C THR A 233 11.90 12.11 -20.31
N LEU A 234 11.70 12.32 -19.00
CA LEU A 234 11.15 13.54 -18.40
C LEU A 234 12.23 14.43 -17.78
N VAL A 235 13.25 13.83 -17.20
CA VAL A 235 14.29 14.50 -16.41
C VAL A 235 15.66 14.05 -16.92
N ALA A 236 16.37 14.93 -17.61
CA ALA A 236 17.65 14.62 -18.26
C ALA A 236 18.76 14.18 -17.29
N ALA A 237 18.65 14.51 -16.01
CA ALA A 237 19.57 14.08 -14.97
C ALA A 237 19.37 12.64 -14.51
N VAL A 238 18.23 12.01 -14.84
CA VAL A 238 17.90 10.62 -14.49
C VAL A 238 18.60 9.67 -15.46
N ARG A 239 19.33 8.70 -14.91
CA ARG A 239 19.93 7.63 -15.70
C ARG A 239 18.88 6.57 -16.09
N PRO A 240 19.01 5.88 -17.23
CA PRO A 240 18.09 4.82 -17.63
C PRO A 240 17.93 3.72 -16.57
N GLU A 241 19.00 3.35 -15.86
CA GLU A 241 18.99 2.33 -14.82
C GLU A 241 18.16 2.74 -13.61
N LEU A 242 18.19 4.03 -13.25
CA LEU A 242 17.31 4.56 -12.18
C LEU A 242 15.86 4.60 -12.66
N ALA A 243 15.62 5.02 -13.90
CA ALA A 243 14.26 5.02 -14.47
C ALA A 243 13.66 3.62 -14.47
N GLU A 244 14.44 2.59 -14.85
CA GLU A 244 14.05 1.19 -14.79
C GLU A 244 13.78 0.74 -13.36
N ALA A 245 14.63 1.10 -12.39
CA ALA A 245 14.45 0.76 -10.99
C ALA A 245 13.12 1.33 -10.42
N VAL A 246 12.77 2.56 -10.79
CA VAL A 246 11.48 3.16 -10.42
C VAL A 246 10.32 2.45 -11.13
N ALA A 247 10.45 2.13 -12.42
CA ALA A 247 9.42 1.44 -13.17
C ALA A 247 9.07 0.06 -12.59
N ILE A 248 10.06 -0.70 -12.09
CA ILE A 248 9.83 -1.98 -11.40
C ILE A 248 8.94 -1.78 -10.16
N SER A 249 9.13 -0.72 -9.38
CA SER A 249 8.27 -0.45 -8.21
C SER A 249 6.83 -0.14 -8.60
N LEU A 250 6.61 0.40 -9.80
CA LEU A 250 5.30 0.76 -10.37
C LEU A 250 4.64 -0.37 -11.16
N ALA A 251 5.19 -1.59 -11.16
CA ALA A 251 4.58 -2.73 -11.82
C ALA A 251 3.17 -3.01 -11.30
N LEU A 252 2.25 -3.39 -12.22
CA LEU A 252 0.85 -3.68 -11.88
C LEU A 252 0.72 -4.91 -10.98
N ASP A 253 1.43 -5.98 -11.33
CA ASP A 253 1.49 -7.19 -10.54
C ASP A 253 2.43 -6.99 -9.33
N PRO A 254 1.93 -7.13 -8.09
CA PRO A 254 2.81 -7.12 -6.93
C PRO A 254 3.96 -8.14 -7.01
N GLY A 255 3.77 -9.23 -7.78
CA GLY A 255 4.80 -10.26 -8.01
C GLY A 255 6.02 -9.75 -8.77
N GLU A 256 5.85 -8.79 -9.64
CA GLU A 256 6.90 -8.19 -10.47
C GLU A 256 7.64 -7.04 -9.76
N ARG A 257 7.14 -6.57 -8.60
CA ARG A 257 7.80 -5.55 -7.78
C ARG A 257 8.92 -6.16 -6.92
N TYR A 258 9.72 -5.30 -6.32
CA TYR A 258 10.73 -5.70 -5.33
C TYR A 258 10.10 -6.53 -4.21
N GLN A 259 10.86 -7.49 -3.68
CA GLN A 259 10.39 -8.36 -2.60
C GLN A 259 10.40 -7.65 -1.24
N THR A 260 11.33 -6.71 -1.07
CA THR A 260 11.51 -5.96 0.17
C THR A 260 11.83 -4.49 -0.10
N ALA A 261 11.50 -3.61 0.85
CA ALA A 261 11.84 -2.20 0.75
C ALA A 261 13.37 -1.97 0.67
N ARG A 262 14.16 -2.76 1.38
CA ARG A 262 15.63 -2.70 1.30
C ARG A 262 16.17 -3.07 -0.07
N GLU A 263 15.55 -4.01 -0.76
CA GLU A 263 15.92 -4.35 -2.14
C GLU A 263 15.62 -3.18 -3.08
N MET A 264 14.44 -2.56 -2.92
CA MET A 264 14.06 -1.35 -3.66
C MET A 264 15.06 -0.20 -3.41
N GLY A 265 15.36 0.13 -2.15
CA GLY A 265 16.31 1.20 -1.82
C GLY A 265 17.68 0.99 -2.49
N ARG A 266 18.21 -0.24 -2.42
CA ARG A 266 19.48 -0.59 -3.10
C ARG A 266 19.39 -0.41 -4.61
N ALA A 267 18.33 -0.91 -5.24
CA ALA A 267 18.19 -0.81 -6.69
C ALA A 267 18.09 0.65 -7.16
N LEU A 268 17.39 1.50 -6.40
CA LEU A 268 17.32 2.94 -6.67
C LEU A 268 18.70 3.62 -6.51
N SER A 269 19.41 3.31 -5.43
CA SER A 269 20.77 3.84 -5.20
C SER A 269 21.76 3.33 -6.26
N ASP A 270 21.73 2.05 -6.62
CA ASP A 270 22.55 1.47 -7.68
C ASP A 270 22.27 2.14 -9.03
N GLY A 271 20.97 2.42 -9.32
CA GLY A 271 20.52 3.08 -10.54
C GLY A 271 21.08 4.50 -10.70
N THR A 272 21.30 5.27 -9.62
CA THR A 272 22.00 6.58 -9.70
C THR A 272 23.44 6.44 -10.15
N HIS A 273 24.06 5.29 -9.93
CA HIS A 273 25.43 4.98 -10.33
C HIS A 273 25.52 4.25 -11.68
N GLY A 274 24.39 4.05 -12.39
CA GLY A 274 24.36 3.38 -13.70
C GLY A 274 24.44 1.85 -13.60
N ILE A 275 24.01 1.27 -12.47
CA ILE A 275 23.93 -0.18 -12.27
C ILE A 275 22.47 -0.61 -12.44
N ALA A 276 22.22 -1.47 -13.41
CA ALA A 276 20.85 -1.92 -13.72
C ALA A 276 20.28 -2.82 -12.62
N PRO A 277 18.96 -2.78 -12.36
CA PRO A 277 18.30 -3.69 -11.43
C PRO A 277 18.58 -5.15 -11.81
N GLY A 278 19.05 -5.95 -10.83
CA GLY A 278 19.42 -7.37 -11.04
C GLY A 278 20.88 -7.60 -11.49
N GLU A 279 21.63 -6.60 -11.87
CA GLU A 279 23.08 -6.70 -12.09
C GLU A 279 23.80 -6.55 -10.75
N ARG A 280 24.20 -7.67 -10.15
CA ARG A 280 25.09 -7.63 -8.97
C ARG A 280 26.54 -7.52 -9.45
N PRO A 281 27.34 -6.56 -8.98
CA PRO A 281 28.78 -6.60 -9.14
C PRO A 281 29.29 -7.88 -8.42
N GLY A 282 29.71 -8.88 -9.17
CA GLY A 282 30.27 -10.14 -8.65
C GLY A 282 29.40 -11.39 -8.79
N ALA A 283 28.16 -11.32 -9.27
CA ALA A 283 27.46 -12.49 -9.78
C ALA A 283 27.99 -12.78 -11.20
N ALA A 284 29.04 -13.57 -11.31
CA ALA A 284 29.41 -14.16 -12.59
C ALA A 284 28.15 -14.81 -13.17
N ARG A 285 27.66 -14.32 -14.32
CA ARG A 285 26.69 -15.02 -15.14
C ARG A 285 27.23 -16.46 -15.27
N GLU A 286 26.60 -17.43 -14.64
CA GLU A 286 26.70 -18.80 -15.10
C GLU A 286 26.15 -18.79 -16.52
N ALA A 287 27.05 -18.72 -17.48
CA ALA A 287 26.72 -18.91 -18.87
C ALA A 287 25.96 -20.25 -18.99
N PRO A 288 24.85 -20.30 -19.75
CA PRO A 288 24.19 -21.57 -19.99
C PRO A 288 25.25 -22.55 -20.49
N ALA A 289 25.42 -23.67 -19.80
CA ALA A 289 26.31 -24.73 -20.19
C ALA A 289 25.94 -25.18 -21.60
N THR A 290 26.72 -24.70 -22.57
CA THR A 290 26.65 -25.19 -23.93
C THR A 290 27.06 -26.66 -23.87
N GLU A 291 26.13 -27.56 -24.17
CA GLU A 291 26.41 -28.96 -24.47
C GLU A 291 27.33 -29.05 -25.68
N ALA A 292 28.61 -29.02 -25.47
CA ALA A 292 29.60 -29.47 -26.41
C ALA A 292 30.96 -29.62 -25.71
N THR A 293 31.23 -30.75 -25.15
CA THR A 293 32.50 -31.47 -25.30
C THR A 293 32.51 -32.66 -24.33
N SER A 294 31.86 -33.72 -24.70
CA SER A 294 32.13 -35.04 -24.21
C SER A 294 32.78 -35.85 -25.33
N VAL A 295 34.08 -35.70 -25.53
CA VAL A 295 34.90 -36.74 -26.21
C VAL A 295 36.35 -36.54 -25.77
N LEU A 296 36.97 -37.66 -25.40
CA LEU A 296 38.39 -37.91 -25.22
C LEU A 296 39.01 -37.60 -23.83
N SER A 297 39.04 -38.65 -22.99
CA SER A 297 40.32 -39.18 -22.48
C SER A 297 40.10 -40.54 -21.85
N ALA A 298 40.23 -41.58 -22.67
CA ALA A 298 40.57 -42.93 -22.22
C ALA A 298 42.09 -42.98 -22.02
N GLY A 299 42.51 -43.51 -20.91
CA GLY A 299 43.83 -44.13 -20.81
C GLY A 299 44.85 -43.51 -19.88
N ARG A 300 44.98 -44.00 -18.69
CA ARG A 300 46.23 -44.63 -18.23
C ARG A 300 46.09 -45.25 -16.81
N ARG A 301 46.23 -46.61 -16.76
CA ARG A 301 46.46 -47.40 -15.54
C ARG A 301 47.90 -47.17 -15.05
N ALA A 302 48.04 -47.16 -13.68
CA ALA A 302 49.13 -47.78 -12.93
C ALA A 302 48.83 -47.46 -11.45
N SER A 303 48.44 -48.42 -10.67
CA SER A 303 49.12 -49.35 -9.78
C SER A 303 50.07 -48.69 -8.79
N SER A 304 49.73 -48.71 -7.51
CA SER A 304 50.53 -49.41 -6.48
C SER A 304 50.07 -49.06 -5.01
N ARG A 305 49.77 -50.19 -4.35
CA ARG A 305 50.13 -50.55 -2.94
C ARG A 305 49.59 -49.69 -1.77
N ALA A 306 48.78 -50.44 -0.97
CA ALA A 306 48.56 -50.27 0.47
C ALA A 306 49.81 -50.63 1.30
N PRO A 307 49.87 -50.35 2.62
CA PRO A 307 49.31 -51.23 3.63
C PRO A 307 48.61 -50.53 4.81
N GLU A 308 47.58 -51.16 5.28
CA GLU A 308 47.27 -51.81 6.58
C GLU A 308 47.62 -51.07 7.87
N HIS A 309 46.61 -50.90 8.69
CA HIS A 309 46.32 -51.27 10.10
C HIS A 309 45.25 -50.37 10.64
N GLY A 310 44.18 -50.74 11.28
CA GLY A 310 43.74 -51.87 12.01
C GLY A 310 42.60 -51.50 12.90
N ALA A 311 41.57 -52.32 12.89
CA ALA A 311 40.61 -52.61 13.95
C ALA A 311 39.94 -51.46 14.73
N THR A 312 38.64 -51.40 14.95
CA THR A 312 37.78 -52.39 15.59
C THR A 312 36.30 -52.06 15.38
N ALA A 313 35.55 -53.08 15.14
CA ALA A 313 34.10 -53.18 15.05
C ALA A 313 33.38 -52.76 16.34
N VAL A 314 32.13 -52.29 16.22
CA VAL A 314 30.97 -52.85 16.94
C VAL A 314 29.69 -52.37 16.25
N THR A 315 28.99 -53.31 15.61
CA THR A 315 27.53 -53.30 15.39
C THR A 315 26.87 -53.93 16.58
N PRO A 316 25.61 -53.59 16.98
CA PRO A 316 24.55 -54.48 16.59
C PRO A 316 23.14 -53.91 16.33
N ARG A 317 22.48 -54.58 15.43
CA ARG A 317 21.11 -55.14 15.48
C ARG A 317 19.88 -54.23 15.49
N ARG A 318 19.17 -54.37 14.36
CA ARG A 318 17.69 -54.36 14.24
C ARG A 318 17.04 -55.44 15.10
N PRO A 319 15.74 -55.32 15.44
CA PRO A 319 14.81 -56.37 15.02
C PRO A 319 13.59 -55.87 14.22
N ARG A 320 13.18 -56.83 13.38
CA ARG A 320 11.92 -56.91 12.60
C ARG A 320 10.78 -57.34 13.49
N SER A 321 9.53 -56.96 13.08
CA SER A 321 8.32 -57.82 13.06
C SER A 321 7.20 -56.95 12.44
N GLY A 322 6.55 -57.39 11.60
CA GLY A 322 5.74 -57.93 10.61
C GLY A 322 4.27 -58.24 11.11
N PRO A 323 3.30 -58.33 10.18
CA PRO A 323 1.89 -58.00 10.41
C PRO A 323 1.00 -59.17 10.80
N PRO A 324 -0.32 -58.96 10.98
CA PRO A 324 -1.22 -59.94 10.35
C PRO A 324 -2.40 -59.37 9.55
N ARG A 325 -2.73 -60.20 8.57
CA ARG A 325 -3.85 -60.23 7.67
C ARG A 325 -5.11 -60.74 8.37
N HIS A 326 -6.31 -60.38 7.84
CA HIS A 326 -7.46 -61.25 7.58
C HIS A 326 -8.38 -60.47 6.64
N ARG A 327 -8.62 -60.91 5.38
CA ARG A 327 -9.51 -61.98 4.86
C ARG A 327 -10.98 -61.75 5.28
N ALA A 328 -12.01 -61.74 4.44
CA ALA A 328 -12.31 -62.42 3.19
C ALA A 328 -13.57 -61.76 2.61
N ALA A 329 -13.79 -61.72 1.36
CA ALA A 329 -14.30 -62.63 0.34
C ALA A 329 -15.75 -62.21 0.00
N MET A 330 -16.16 -62.15 -1.18
CA MET A 330 -16.49 -62.93 -2.36
C MET A 330 -17.53 -62.20 -3.19
N ALA A 331 -17.25 -61.96 -4.43
CA ALA A 331 -17.80 -62.61 -5.64
C ALA A 331 -19.21 -62.09 -6.00
N ALA A 332 -19.58 -61.72 -7.23
CA ALA A 332 -19.43 -62.29 -8.55
C ALA A 332 -19.95 -61.29 -9.63
N GLU A 333 -19.32 -61.24 -10.77
CA GLU A 333 -19.89 -60.86 -12.08
C GLU A 333 -20.72 -62.06 -12.62
N PRO A 334 -21.44 -61.94 -13.74
CA PRO A 334 -21.32 -61.06 -14.93
C PRO A 334 -22.68 -60.67 -15.59
N GLY A 335 -22.63 -59.80 -16.62
CA GLY A 335 -23.69 -59.78 -17.64
C GLY A 335 -23.91 -58.45 -18.33
N SER A 336 -23.22 -58.17 -19.44
CA SER A 336 -23.75 -57.35 -20.55
C SER A 336 -24.67 -58.19 -21.41
N PRO A 337 -25.61 -57.64 -22.23
CA PRO A 337 -25.37 -56.58 -23.23
C PRO A 337 -26.60 -55.68 -23.60
N ALA A 338 -26.24 -54.63 -24.36
CA ALA A 338 -26.98 -54.08 -25.51
C ALA A 338 -28.06 -52.98 -25.28
N ALA A 339 -27.73 -51.86 -25.91
CA ALA A 339 -28.47 -51.13 -26.94
C ALA A 339 -29.61 -50.15 -26.56
N ASN A 340 -29.35 -48.91 -27.04
CA ASN A 340 -30.30 -47.98 -27.65
C ASN A 340 -31.26 -47.15 -26.77
N GLY A 341 -31.07 -45.82 -26.81
CA GLY A 341 -32.11 -44.90 -26.46
C GLY A 341 -31.64 -43.47 -26.19
N ALA A 342 -31.17 -42.79 -27.21
CA ALA A 342 -30.94 -41.35 -27.14
C ALA A 342 -32.28 -40.62 -26.93
N ARG A 343 -32.58 -40.25 -25.69
CA ARG A 343 -33.59 -39.23 -25.39
C ARG A 343 -32.93 -37.92 -25.08
N ARG A 344 -32.94 -36.99 -26.07
CA ARG A 344 -32.67 -35.56 -25.93
C ARG A 344 -33.53 -35.01 -24.79
N ARG A 345 -32.94 -34.80 -23.62
CA ARG A 345 -33.48 -33.89 -22.61
C ARG A 345 -33.31 -32.46 -23.13
N ARG A 346 -34.32 -31.92 -23.78
CA ARG A 346 -34.46 -30.48 -24.02
C ARG A 346 -34.41 -29.79 -22.65
N SER A 347 -33.32 -29.03 -22.41
CA SER A 347 -33.14 -28.25 -21.19
C SER A 347 -34.27 -27.21 -21.07
N ARG A 348 -35.13 -27.36 -20.09
CA ARG A 348 -36.16 -26.38 -19.72
C ARG A 348 -35.57 -25.12 -19.05
N LEU A 349 -34.23 -24.99 -19.02
CA LEU A 349 -33.51 -23.84 -18.41
C LEU A 349 -33.55 -22.58 -19.29
N VAL A 350 -33.64 -22.73 -20.60
CA VAL A 350 -33.63 -21.55 -21.51
C VAL A 350 -34.92 -20.70 -21.37
N PRO A 351 -36.14 -21.27 -21.33
CA PRO A 351 -37.33 -20.43 -21.16
C PRO A 351 -37.44 -19.84 -19.75
N ALA A 352 -36.87 -20.48 -18.71
CA ALA A 352 -36.81 -19.94 -17.35
C ALA A 352 -35.87 -18.71 -17.28
N LEU A 353 -34.72 -18.77 -17.95
CA LEU A 353 -33.75 -17.65 -18.01
C LEU A 353 -34.33 -16.44 -18.75
N LEU A 354 -35.07 -16.67 -19.85
CA LEU A 354 -35.76 -15.61 -20.61
C LEU A 354 -36.90 -14.98 -19.80
N ALA A 355 -37.63 -15.76 -19.00
CA ALA A 355 -38.68 -15.22 -18.12
C ALA A 355 -38.10 -14.33 -17.00
N VAL A 356 -36.97 -14.72 -16.40
CA VAL A 356 -36.26 -13.92 -15.39
C VAL A 356 -35.71 -12.62 -16.01
N LEU A 357 -35.12 -12.69 -17.21
CA LEU A 357 -34.65 -11.51 -17.92
C LEU A 357 -35.77 -10.52 -18.25
N ALA A 358 -36.94 -11.04 -18.71
CA ALA A 358 -38.10 -10.20 -18.99
C ALA A 358 -38.65 -9.53 -17.71
N LEU A 359 -38.62 -10.23 -16.57
CA LEU A 359 -39.04 -9.70 -15.27
C LEU A 359 -38.10 -8.57 -14.82
N VAL A 360 -36.79 -8.78 -14.96
CA VAL A 360 -35.77 -7.74 -14.62
C VAL A 360 -35.95 -6.51 -15.48
N ILE A 361 -36.18 -6.66 -16.78
CA ILE A 361 -36.43 -5.50 -17.69
C ILE A 361 -37.71 -4.78 -17.29
N ALA A 362 -38.78 -5.49 -16.94
CA ALA A 362 -40.02 -4.89 -16.49
C ALA A 362 -39.84 -4.10 -15.18
N VAL A 363 -39.09 -4.64 -14.21
CA VAL A 363 -38.79 -3.95 -12.94
C VAL A 363 -37.95 -2.69 -13.19
N VAL A 364 -36.92 -2.78 -14.03
CA VAL A 364 -36.10 -1.60 -14.41
C VAL A 364 -36.95 -0.53 -15.10
N ALA A 365 -37.85 -0.92 -16.01
CA ALA A 365 -38.75 0.04 -16.68
C ALA A 365 -39.68 0.73 -15.67
N VAL A 366 -40.23 0.01 -14.71
CA VAL A 366 -41.08 0.59 -13.64
C VAL A 366 -40.26 1.54 -12.77
N VAL A 367 -39.03 1.17 -12.38
CA VAL A 367 -38.16 2.06 -11.59
C VAL A 367 -37.81 3.34 -12.36
N VAL A 368 -37.53 3.24 -13.67
CA VAL A 368 -37.23 4.42 -14.51
C VAL A 368 -38.44 5.32 -14.67
N ILE A 369 -39.67 4.75 -14.79
CA ILE A 369 -40.92 5.53 -14.96
C ILE A 369 -41.38 6.17 -13.64
N THR A 370 -41.11 5.50 -12.50
CA THR A 370 -41.51 5.97 -11.15
C THR A 370 -40.43 6.80 -10.45
N ALA A 371 -39.21 6.85 -11.00
CA ALA A 371 -38.15 7.69 -10.44
C ALA A 371 -38.58 9.16 -10.53
N PRO A 372 -38.61 9.93 -9.41
CA PRO A 372 -38.89 11.34 -9.44
C PRO A 372 -37.88 12.02 -10.36
N SER A 373 -38.37 12.82 -11.31
CA SER A 373 -37.51 13.60 -12.19
C SER A 373 -36.56 14.46 -11.35
N THR A 374 -35.29 14.06 -11.32
CA THR A 374 -34.25 14.87 -10.70
C THR A 374 -34.20 16.21 -11.42
N THR A 375 -34.59 17.25 -10.71
CA THR A 375 -34.44 18.62 -11.13
C THR A 375 -32.98 18.83 -11.51
N LYS A 376 -32.69 19.04 -12.80
CA LYS A 376 -31.34 19.37 -13.26
C LYS A 376 -30.98 20.71 -12.63
N VAL A 377 -30.15 20.69 -11.60
CA VAL A 377 -29.51 21.88 -11.04
C VAL A 377 -28.51 22.36 -12.09
N THR A 378 -28.90 23.37 -12.86
CA THR A 378 -27.98 24.05 -13.78
C THR A 378 -27.10 24.95 -12.93
N LEU A 379 -25.88 24.52 -12.62
CA LEU A 379 -24.87 25.34 -11.96
C LEU A 379 -24.50 26.48 -12.95
N ARG A 380 -24.98 27.67 -12.66
CA ARG A 380 -24.57 28.90 -13.35
C ARG A 380 -23.20 29.27 -12.73
N ASN A 381 -22.15 29.24 -13.52
CA ASN A 381 -20.87 29.80 -13.11
C ASN A 381 -21.02 31.32 -12.96
N VAL A 382 -21.17 31.78 -11.72
CA VAL A 382 -21.22 33.20 -11.40
C VAL A 382 -19.87 33.56 -10.80
N VAL A 383 -19.08 34.31 -11.54
CA VAL A 383 -17.82 34.88 -11.06
C VAL A 383 -18.16 36.21 -10.38
N TYR A 384 -17.92 36.28 -9.07
CA TYR A 384 -18.06 37.51 -8.30
C TYR A 384 -16.71 38.22 -8.22
N SER A 385 -16.70 39.49 -8.58
CA SER A 385 -15.48 40.32 -8.52
C SER A 385 -15.24 40.97 -7.15
N ASP A 386 -16.18 40.82 -6.21
CA ASP A 386 -16.13 41.44 -4.87
C ASP A 386 -16.79 40.52 -3.82
N VAL A 387 -16.18 40.45 -2.65
CA VAL A 387 -16.63 39.66 -1.49
C VAL A 387 -17.99 40.12 -0.97
N GLN A 388 -18.33 41.43 -1.11
CA GLN A 388 -19.61 41.96 -0.69
C GLN A 388 -20.77 41.51 -1.60
N GLN A 389 -20.51 41.38 -2.92
CA GLN A 389 -21.50 40.85 -3.86
C GLN A 389 -21.76 39.35 -3.62
N ALA A 390 -20.71 38.58 -3.31
CA ALA A 390 -20.87 37.18 -2.99
C ALA A 390 -21.67 36.96 -1.68
N SER A 391 -21.45 37.79 -0.67
CA SER A 391 -22.19 37.74 0.61
C SER A 391 -23.67 38.10 0.46
N SER A 392 -24.00 39.10 -0.36
CA SER A 392 -25.40 39.49 -0.60
C SER A 392 -26.16 38.44 -1.43
N ALA A 393 -25.51 37.84 -2.43
CA ALA A 393 -26.12 36.77 -3.21
C ALA A 393 -26.37 35.51 -2.37
N LEU A 394 -25.45 35.16 -1.45
CA LEU A 394 -25.64 34.05 -0.52
C LEU A 394 -26.82 34.29 0.42
N LYS A 395 -26.96 35.49 0.98
CA LYS A 395 -28.12 35.87 1.82
C LYS A 395 -29.44 35.78 1.07
N GLN A 396 -29.49 36.20 -0.20
CA GLN A 396 -30.66 36.08 -1.02
C GLN A 396 -31.03 34.64 -1.33
N LEU A 397 -30.04 33.79 -1.64
CA LEU A 397 -30.24 32.37 -1.93
C LEU A 397 -30.73 31.59 -0.70
N VAL A 398 -30.27 31.95 0.49
CA VAL A 398 -30.77 31.39 1.78
C VAL A 398 -32.21 31.84 2.01
N ALA A 399 -32.53 33.10 1.77
CA ALA A 399 -33.88 33.62 1.99
C ALA A 399 -34.93 33.04 1.00
N GLU A 400 -34.52 32.69 -0.24
CA GLU A 400 -35.40 32.07 -1.25
C GLU A 400 -35.65 30.57 -0.99
N ASN A 401 -34.75 29.88 -0.26
CA ASN A 401 -34.84 28.44 0.04
C ASN A 401 -35.27 28.13 1.47
N THR A 402 -35.63 29.11 2.31
CA THR A 402 -36.11 28.94 3.69
C THR A 402 -37.61 29.21 3.87
N LYS A 403 -38.41 29.08 2.81
CA LYS A 403 -39.87 29.12 2.88
C LYS A 403 -40.49 27.75 2.79
#